data_c06d71cbdb21793906f94e58c082bc5a
#
_entry.id   c06d71cbdb21793906f94e58c082bc5a
#
_cell.length_a   1.000
_cell.length_b   1.000
_cell.length_c   1.000
_cell.angle_alpha   90.00
_cell.angle_beta   90.00
_cell.angle_gamma   90.00
#
_symmetry.space_group_name_H-M   'P 1'
#
loop_
_entity.id
_entity.type
_entity.pdbx_description
1 polymer ?
#
loop_
_entity_poly.entity_id
_entity_poly.type
_entity_poly.pdbx_seq_one_letter_code
_entity_poly.pdbx_strand_id
1 'polypeptide(L)'
;MPKIRDVKTFITCPDGINLVVVKVETDEPGLYGLGCATFTQRCQAVKTLIDEHLKPLVVGREASEIQELWNLMYQNAYWRNGPVINNAVAGIDIALWDIKGKMADMPVYDLFGGKVRAGVPVYTHADGRDLPELCEQIDRWIEQGFKHIRCQINCY
;
A
#
# COMPACT_ATOMS: atom_id res chain seq x y z
N MET A 1 -18.71 5.21 17.01
CA MET A 1 -17.79 4.64 16.02
C MET A 1 -16.39 5.22 16.27
N PRO A 2 -15.30 4.46 16.10
CA PRO A 2 -13.94 4.95 16.33
C PRO A 2 -13.61 6.10 15.37
N LYS A 3 -12.96 7.15 15.92
CA LYS A 3 -12.51 8.29 15.14
C LYS A 3 -11.03 8.18 14.84
N ILE A 4 -10.64 8.67 13.69
CA ILE A 4 -9.22 8.77 13.31
C ILE A 4 -8.53 9.75 14.24
N ARG A 5 -7.58 9.27 15.02
CA ARG A 5 -6.77 10.08 15.93
C ARG A 5 -5.53 10.63 15.23
N ASP A 6 -4.89 9.81 14.41
CA ASP A 6 -3.66 10.18 13.73
C ASP A 6 -3.44 9.35 12.46
N VAL A 7 -2.69 9.90 11.51
CA VAL A 7 -2.17 9.20 10.34
C VAL A 7 -0.66 9.36 10.34
N LYS A 8 0.06 8.24 10.34
CA LYS A 8 1.53 8.19 10.35
C LYS A 8 2.03 7.54 9.08
N THR A 9 3.04 8.14 8.48
CA THR A 9 3.66 7.64 7.26
C THR A 9 5.11 7.23 7.53
N PHE A 10 5.44 5.99 7.20
CA PHE A 10 6.77 5.41 7.36
C PHE A 10 7.35 5.08 5.98
N ILE A 11 8.56 5.55 5.73
CA ILE A 11 9.34 5.11 4.56
C ILE A 11 10.34 4.07 5.04
N THR A 12 10.28 2.89 4.43
CA THR A 12 11.21 1.78 4.67
C THR A 12 11.87 1.38 3.36
N CYS A 13 13.00 0.71 3.43
CA CYS A 13 13.76 0.31 2.24
C CYS A 13 14.29 -1.13 2.39
N PRO A 14 13.41 -2.14 2.43
CA PRO A 14 13.85 -3.53 2.40
C PRO A 14 14.41 -3.85 1.01
N ASP A 15 15.56 -4.53 1.00
CA ASP A 15 16.23 -4.97 -0.24
C ASP A 15 16.41 -3.87 -1.31
N GLY A 16 16.66 -2.62 -0.88
CA GLY A 16 16.88 -1.50 -1.78
C GLY A 16 15.63 -0.87 -2.40
N ILE A 17 14.43 -1.37 -2.07
CA ILE A 17 13.16 -0.86 -2.59
C ILE A 17 12.48 0.03 -1.56
N ASN A 18 12.24 1.30 -1.91
CA ASN A 18 11.51 2.23 -1.05
C ASN A 18 10.02 1.86 -0.99
N LEU A 19 9.54 1.59 0.21
CA LEU A 19 8.13 1.35 0.51
C LEU A 19 7.56 2.49 1.36
N VAL A 20 6.30 2.82 1.15
CA VAL A 20 5.56 3.82 1.94
C VAL A 20 4.43 3.09 2.68
N VAL A 21 4.59 2.94 3.98
CA VAL A 21 3.59 2.33 4.87
C VAL A 21 2.81 3.42 5.56
N VAL A 22 1.49 3.31 5.54
CA VAL A 22 0.56 4.21 6.23
C VAL A 22 -0.05 3.48 7.42
N LYS A 23 -0.02 4.11 8.59
CA LYS A 23 -0.72 3.65 9.79
C LYS A 23 -1.78 4.67 10.17
N VAL A 24 -3.04 4.28 10.13
CA VAL A 24 -4.16 5.05 10.65
C VAL A 24 -4.46 4.59 12.08
N GLU A 25 -4.30 5.48 13.04
CA GLU A 25 -4.61 5.22 14.46
C GLU A 25 -5.99 5.80 14.81
N THR A 26 -6.75 5.08 15.63
CA THR A 26 -8.05 5.54 16.13
C THR A 26 -7.97 6.00 17.58
N ASP A 27 -9.04 6.63 18.06
CA ASP A 27 -9.23 6.97 19.48
C ASP A 27 -9.53 5.74 20.34
N GLU A 28 -9.86 4.59 19.73
CA GLU A 28 -10.03 3.32 20.43
C GLU A 28 -8.65 2.67 20.68
N PRO A 29 -8.28 2.40 21.94
CA PRO A 29 -6.98 1.84 22.27
C PRO A 29 -6.70 0.50 21.56
N GLY A 30 -5.57 0.41 20.86
CA GLY A 30 -5.16 -0.81 20.15
C GLY A 30 -5.76 -0.97 18.77
N LEU A 31 -6.79 -0.21 18.40
CA LEU A 31 -7.40 -0.27 17.07
C LEU A 31 -6.67 0.69 16.11
N TYR A 32 -5.99 0.12 15.14
CA TYR A 32 -5.33 0.82 14.04
C TYR A 32 -5.38 0.00 12.76
N GLY A 33 -5.20 0.64 11.63
CA GLY A 33 -5.06 -0.01 10.34
C GLY A 33 -3.74 0.31 9.65
N LEU A 34 -3.31 -0.61 8.80
CA LEU A 34 -2.12 -0.49 7.97
C LEU A 34 -2.51 -0.47 6.50
N GLY A 35 -1.85 0.40 5.74
CA GLY A 35 -2.01 0.50 4.30
C GLY A 35 -0.69 0.72 3.58
N CYS A 36 -0.70 0.51 2.28
CA CYS A 36 0.45 0.70 1.41
C CYS A 36 0.19 1.85 0.44
N ALA A 37 1.05 2.88 0.49
CA ALA A 37 1.02 4.04 -0.41
C ALA A 37 2.25 4.07 -1.33
N THR A 38 2.80 2.91 -1.66
CA THR A 38 4.11 2.83 -2.31
C THR A 38 4.11 3.34 -3.74
N PHE A 39 4.89 4.40 -3.96
CA PHE A 39 5.42 4.81 -5.24
C PHE A 39 6.93 4.98 -5.08
N THR A 40 7.69 3.94 -5.39
CA THR A 40 9.12 3.81 -5.03
C THR A 40 9.98 4.98 -5.48
N GLN A 41 9.75 5.49 -6.70
CA GLN A 41 10.53 6.57 -7.28
C GLN A 41 10.16 7.96 -6.73
N ARG A 42 9.04 8.10 -6.02
CA ARG A 42 8.55 9.38 -5.49
C ARG A 42 7.98 9.25 -4.08
N CYS A 43 8.56 8.38 -3.27
CA CYS A 43 8.10 8.08 -1.91
C CYS A 43 7.97 9.32 -1.03
N GLN A 44 8.88 10.28 -1.13
CA GLN A 44 8.82 11.54 -0.37
C GLN A 44 7.63 12.42 -0.79
N ALA A 45 7.32 12.49 -2.09
CA ALA A 45 6.16 13.25 -2.57
C ALA A 45 4.85 12.64 -2.05
N VAL A 46 4.75 11.31 -2.03
CA VAL A 46 3.59 10.61 -1.46
C VAL A 46 3.48 10.86 0.05
N LYS A 47 4.59 10.74 0.79
CA LYS A 47 4.62 11.02 2.22
C LYS A 47 4.17 12.46 2.52
N THR A 48 4.74 13.44 1.85
CA THR A 48 4.39 14.87 2.04
C THR A 48 2.90 15.10 1.75
N LEU A 49 2.37 14.52 0.67
CA LEU A 49 0.94 14.65 0.36
C LEU A 49 0.05 14.08 1.47
N ILE A 50 0.42 12.92 2.03
CA ILE A 50 -0.33 12.34 3.15
C ILE A 50 -0.23 13.24 4.38
N ASP A 51 0.97 13.60 4.79
CA ASP A 51 1.20 14.26 6.06
C ASP A 51 0.64 15.70 6.08
N GLU A 52 0.82 16.45 4.99
CA GLU A 52 0.49 17.88 4.94
C GLU A 52 -0.91 18.18 4.40
N HIS A 53 -1.48 17.28 3.57
CA HIS A 53 -2.73 17.55 2.88
C HIS A 53 -3.86 16.57 3.21
N LEU A 54 -3.61 15.25 3.23
CA LEU A 54 -4.67 14.28 3.46
C LEU A 54 -4.96 14.05 4.95
N LYS A 55 -3.92 13.94 5.77
CA LYS A 55 -4.06 13.77 7.22
C LYS A 55 -4.96 14.85 7.87
N PRO A 56 -4.78 16.15 7.62
CA PRO A 56 -5.66 17.18 8.19
C PRO A 56 -7.13 17.03 7.80
N LEU A 57 -7.42 16.42 6.64
CA LEU A 57 -8.80 16.22 6.19
C LEU A 57 -9.50 15.08 6.93
N VAL A 58 -8.77 14.02 7.30
CA VAL A 58 -9.35 12.79 7.82
C VAL A 58 -9.30 12.68 9.35
N VAL A 59 -8.35 13.34 10.01
CA VAL A 59 -8.25 13.33 11.48
C VAL A 59 -9.52 13.90 12.12
N GLY A 60 -10.03 13.22 13.15
CA GLY A 60 -11.27 13.55 13.86
C GLY A 60 -12.54 12.99 13.22
N ARG A 61 -12.46 12.42 12.02
CA ARG A 61 -13.61 11.79 11.33
C ARG A 61 -13.77 10.34 11.72
N GLU A 62 -14.95 9.79 11.45
CA GLU A 62 -15.22 8.38 11.73
C GLU A 62 -14.51 7.45 10.76
N ALA A 63 -13.71 6.52 11.29
CA ALA A 63 -12.91 5.60 10.48
C ALA A 63 -13.75 4.59 9.67
N SER A 64 -15.03 4.43 10.01
CA SER A 64 -15.96 3.52 9.32
C SER A 64 -16.58 4.10 8.05
N GLU A 65 -16.48 5.42 7.84
CA GLU A 65 -17.06 6.13 6.69
C GLU A 65 -16.09 6.14 5.49
N ILE A 66 -15.62 4.95 5.11
CA ILE A 66 -14.52 4.76 4.15
C ILE A 66 -14.80 5.44 2.81
N GLN A 67 -16.01 5.26 2.27
CA GLN A 67 -16.36 5.83 0.96
C GLN A 67 -16.43 7.36 0.99
N GLU A 68 -16.93 7.93 2.09
CA GLU A 68 -16.93 9.39 2.26
C GLU A 68 -15.52 9.95 2.39
N LEU A 69 -14.68 9.29 3.20
CA LEU A 69 -13.29 9.68 3.37
C LEU A 69 -12.51 9.57 2.06
N TRP A 70 -12.74 8.53 1.27
CA TRP A 70 -12.16 8.40 -0.06
C TRP A 70 -12.57 9.56 -0.98
N ASN A 71 -13.87 9.88 -1.03
CA ASN A 71 -14.39 10.99 -1.83
C ASN A 71 -13.80 12.33 -1.36
N LEU A 72 -13.72 12.55 -0.05
CA LEU A 72 -13.12 13.74 0.53
C LEU A 72 -11.67 13.91 0.11
N MET A 73 -10.85 12.86 0.26
CA MET A 73 -9.44 12.87 -0.12
C MET A 73 -9.24 13.05 -1.63
N TYR A 74 -10.10 12.45 -2.45
CA TYR A 74 -10.00 12.54 -3.89
C TYR A 74 -10.44 13.90 -4.44
N GLN A 75 -11.46 14.53 -3.81
CA GLN A 75 -12.08 15.77 -4.31
C GLN A 75 -11.50 17.05 -3.70
N ASN A 76 -10.59 16.94 -2.71
CA ASN A 76 -10.08 18.13 -2.00
C ASN A 76 -9.24 19.07 -2.89
N ALA A 77 -8.74 18.61 -4.02
CA ALA A 77 -7.94 19.39 -4.95
C ALA A 77 -8.61 19.47 -6.33
N TYR A 78 -8.42 20.61 -7.02
CA TYR A 78 -8.96 20.78 -8.37
C TYR A 78 -8.32 19.80 -9.37
N TRP A 79 -6.98 19.68 -9.36
CA TRP A 79 -6.25 18.72 -10.18
C TRP A 79 -6.16 17.38 -9.45
N ARG A 80 -6.71 16.36 -10.07
CA ARG A 80 -6.85 15.00 -9.52
C ARG A 80 -6.08 14.00 -10.36
N ASN A 81 -5.97 12.78 -9.84
CA ASN A 81 -5.26 11.66 -10.48
C ASN A 81 -3.73 11.75 -10.42
N GLY A 82 -3.13 10.78 -11.04
CA GLY A 82 -1.69 10.59 -11.07
C GLY A 82 -1.18 9.72 -9.93
N PRO A 83 0.02 9.15 -10.10
CA PRO A 83 0.52 8.11 -9.20
C PRO A 83 0.79 8.61 -7.77
N VAL A 84 1.18 9.86 -7.58
CA VAL A 84 1.41 10.41 -6.23
C VAL A 84 0.09 10.51 -5.47
N ILE A 85 -0.92 11.13 -6.07
CA ILE A 85 -2.22 11.34 -5.42
C ILE A 85 -2.93 10.01 -5.18
N ASN A 86 -3.00 9.16 -6.20
CA ASN A 86 -3.72 7.90 -6.08
C ASN A 86 -3.07 6.94 -5.08
N ASN A 87 -1.73 6.86 -5.01
CA ASN A 87 -1.08 6.05 -3.99
C ASN A 87 -1.29 6.61 -2.58
N ALA A 88 -1.24 7.92 -2.41
CA ALA A 88 -1.49 8.55 -1.12
C ALA A 88 -2.91 8.26 -0.58
N VAL A 89 -3.93 8.44 -1.44
CA VAL A 89 -5.33 8.10 -1.11
C VAL A 89 -5.48 6.61 -0.82
N ALA A 90 -4.93 5.74 -1.70
CA ALA A 90 -5.01 4.28 -1.53
C ALA A 90 -4.37 3.81 -0.21
N GLY A 91 -3.26 4.42 0.23
CA GLY A 91 -2.62 4.05 1.49
C GLY A 91 -3.51 4.28 2.70
N ILE A 92 -4.24 5.38 2.75
CA ILE A 92 -5.22 5.65 3.82
C ILE A 92 -6.44 4.76 3.66
N ASP A 93 -6.96 4.61 2.45
CA ASP A 93 -8.14 3.77 2.16
C ASP A 93 -7.92 2.31 2.59
N ILE A 94 -6.81 1.70 2.20
CA ILE A 94 -6.44 0.34 2.62
C ILE A 94 -6.38 0.22 4.15
N ALA A 95 -5.79 1.23 4.84
CA ALA A 95 -5.72 1.24 6.29
C ALA A 95 -7.12 1.33 6.94
N LEU A 96 -8.06 2.07 6.35
CA LEU A 96 -9.45 2.14 6.82
C LEU A 96 -10.17 0.80 6.64
N TRP A 97 -9.95 0.10 5.52
CA TRP A 97 -10.48 -1.25 5.32
C TRP A 97 -9.89 -2.26 6.32
N ASP A 98 -8.60 -2.14 6.67
CA ASP A 98 -7.98 -2.97 7.72
C ASP A 98 -8.63 -2.70 9.09
N ILE A 99 -8.91 -1.44 9.45
CA ILE A 99 -9.70 -1.10 10.64
C ILE A 99 -11.07 -1.74 10.57
N LYS A 100 -11.76 -1.65 9.44
CA LYS A 100 -13.10 -2.22 9.25
C LYS A 100 -13.11 -3.72 9.45
N GLY A 101 -12.12 -4.43 8.90
CA GLY A 101 -11.97 -5.87 9.11
C GLY A 101 -11.77 -6.23 10.57
N LYS A 102 -10.89 -5.50 11.28
CA LYS A 102 -10.64 -5.68 12.72
C LYS A 102 -11.88 -5.43 13.57
N MET A 103 -12.64 -4.38 13.26
CA MET A 103 -13.92 -4.09 13.93
C MET A 103 -14.98 -5.19 13.72
N ALA A 104 -14.97 -5.84 12.57
CA ALA A 104 -15.88 -6.92 12.22
C ALA A 104 -15.37 -8.31 12.65
N ASP A 105 -14.17 -8.39 13.24
CA ASP A 105 -13.47 -9.63 13.57
C ASP A 105 -13.39 -10.59 12.38
N MET A 106 -13.07 -10.05 11.19
CA MET A 106 -12.94 -10.83 9.98
C MET A 106 -11.85 -10.26 9.04
N PRO A 107 -11.20 -11.10 8.24
CA PRO A 107 -10.25 -10.62 7.26
C PRO A 107 -10.94 -9.81 6.16
N VAL A 108 -10.24 -8.82 5.61
CA VAL A 108 -10.80 -7.89 4.62
C VAL A 108 -11.35 -8.60 3.38
N TYR A 109 -10.75 -9.73 2.96
CA TYR A 109 -11.27 -10.46 1.80
C TYR A 109 -12.68 -11.03 2.02
N ASP A 110 -13.08 -11.31 3.26
CA ASP A 110 -14.45 -11.74 3.56
C ASP A 110 -15.47 -10.59 3.44
N LEU A 111 -15.04 -9.35 3.71
CA LEU A 111 -15.85 -8.15 3.44
C LEU A 111 -16.10 -7.94 1.93
N PHE A 112 -15.21 -8.47 1.08
CA PHE A 112 -15.31 -8.39 -0.38
C PHE A 112 -15.92 -9.62 -1.05
N GLY A 113 -16.53 -10.53 -0.29
CA GLY A 113 -17.25 -11.68 -0.84
C GLY A 113 -16.57 -13.03 -0.62
N GLY A 114 -15.51 -13.09 0.17
CA GLY A 114 -14.92 -14.31 0.65
C GLY A 114 -13.69 -14.79 -0.13
N LYS A 115 -13.17 -15.91 0.34
CA LYS A 115 -11.92 -16.50 -0.15
C LYS A 115 -12.14 -17.28 -1.44
N VAL A 116 -11.44 -16.91 -2.50
CA VAL A 116 -11.51 -17.57 -3.82
C VAL A 116 -10.46 -18.71 -3.95
N ARG A 117 -9.32 -18.59 -3.25
CA ARG A 117 -8.19 -19.54 -3.34
C ARG A 117 -7.42 -19.63 -2.03
N ALA A 118 -6.70 -20.72 -1.83
CA ALA A 118 -5.91 -20.93 -0.61
C ALA A 118 -4.66 -20.04 -0.54
N GLY A 119 -4.08 -19.71 -1.68
CA GLY A 119 -2.91 -18.83 -1.79
C GLY A 119 -2.89 -18.12 -3.13
N VAL A 120 -2.18 -16.99 -3.19
CA VAL A 120 -1.98 -16.22 -4.42
C VAL A 120 -0.63 -16.61 -5.01
N PRO A 121 -0.56 -17.04 -6.30
CA PRO A 121 0.72 -17.20 -6.97
C PRO A 121 1.48 -15.89 -7.01
N VAL A 122 2.75 -15.96 -6.69
CA VAL A 122 3.67 -14.80 -6.75
C VAL A 122 4.67 -14.99 -7.87
N TYR A 123 5.21 -13.89 -8.36
CA TYR A 123 6.32 -13.88 -9.28
C TYR A 123 7.44 -12.98 -8.75
N THR A 124 8.64 -13.17 -9.27
CA THR A 124 9.79 -12.30 -9.01
C THR A 124 10.37 -11.75 -10.30
N HIS A 125 11.24 -10.76 -10.18
CA HIS A 125 11.98 -10.23 -11.32
C HIS A 125 13.41 -10.79 -11.32
N ALA A 126 13.88 -11.12 -12.51
CA ALA A 126 15.27 -11.35 -12.80
C ALA A 126 15.74 -10.27 -13.78
N ASP A 127 16.75 -9.52 -13.37
CA ASP A 127 17.34 -8.44 -14.15
C ASP A 127 18.81 -8.77 -14.42
N GLY A 128 19.31 -8.47 -15.61
CA GLY A 128 20.69 -8.68 -15.97
C GLY A 128 21.18 -7.65 -16.98
N ARG A 129 22.48 -7.33 -16.95
CA ARG A 129 23.13 -6.49 -17.96
C ARG A 129 23.34 -7.26 -19.27
N ASP A 130 23.44 -8.59 -19.15
CA ASP A 130 23.59 -9.54 -20.24
C ASP A 130 22.86 -10.86 -19.97
N LEU A 131 22.86 -11.76 -20.94
CA LEU A 131 22.21 -13.07 -20.82
C LEU A 131 22.82 -13.96 -19.73
N PRO A 132 24.15 -14.07 -19.57
CA PRO A 132 24.74 -14.85 -18.50
C PRO A 132 24.28 -14.40 -17.10
N GLU A 133 24.35 -13.10 -16.79
CA GLU A 133 23.91 -12.55 -15.50
C GLU A 133 22.42 -12.79 -15.27
N LEU A 134 21.59 -12.61 -16.31
CA LEU A 134 20.16 -12.90 -16.24
C LEU A 134 19.88 -14.36 -15.92
N CYS A 135 20.59 -15.28 -16.59
CA CYS A 135 20.41 -16.73 -16.35
C CYS A 135 20.80 -17.12 -14.91
N GLU A 136 21.95 -16.61 -14.43
CA GLU A 136 22.35 -16.85 -13.03
C GLU A 136 21.32 -16.37 -12.02
N GLN A 137 20.68 -15.24 -12.29
CA GLN A 137 19.64 -14.73 -11.41
C GLN A 137 18.35 -15.55 -11.49
N ILE A 138 17.99 -16.03 -12.68
CA ILE A 138 16.85 -16.94 -12.87
C ILE A 138 17.07 -18.23 -12.08
N ASP A 139 18.26 -18.85 -12.20
CA ASP A 139 18.58 -20.10 -11.52
C ASP A 139 18.47 -19.93 -10.00
N ARG A 140 18.98 -18.85 -9.44
CA ARG A 140 18.83 -18.52 -8.01
C ARG A 140 17.36 -18.41 -7.57
N TRP A 141 16.49 -17.81 -8.39
CA TRP A 141 15.07 -17.71 -8.07
C TRP A 141 14.36 -19.05 -8.17
N ILE A 142 14.75 -19.91 -9.13
CA ILE A 142 14.23 -21.28 -9.25
C ILE A 142 14.61 -22.10 -8.01
N GLU A 143 15.86 -22.01 -7.55
CA GLU A 143 16.34 -22.68 -6.34
C GLU A 143 15.57 -22.24 -5.09
N GLN A 144 15.14 -20.96 -5.01
CA GLN A 144 14.31 -20.43 -3.94
C GLN A 144 12.83 -20.84 -4.05
N GLY A 145 12.44 -21.56 -5.14
CA GLY A 145 11.10 -22.08 -5.32
C GLY A 145 10.13 -21.18 -6.09
N PHE A 146 10.58 -20.07 -6.68
CA PHE A 146 9.74 -19.27 -7.56
C PHE A 146 9.41 -20.01 -8.85
N LYS A 147 8.12 -20.06 -9.20
CA LYS A 147 7.61 -20.72 -10.41
C LYS A 147 7.34 -19.76 -11.57
N HIS A 148 7.26 -18.48 -11.27
CA HIS A 148 7.00 -17.42 -12.24
C HIS A 148 8.08 -16.36 -12.09
N ILE A 149 8.83 -16.11 -13.15
CA ILE A 149 9.94 -15.16 -13.16
C ILE A 149 9.77 -14.23 -14.35
N ARG A 150 9.74 -12.94 -14.10
CA ARG A 150 9.74 -11.92 -15.14
C ARG A 150 11.18 -11.54 -15.46
N CYS A 151 11.60 -11.81 -16.68
CA CYS A 151 12.95 -11.53 -17.13
C CYS A 151 13.05 -10.15 -17.80
N GLN A 152 14.10 -9.39 -17.46
CA GLN A 152 14.40 -8.10 -18.07
C GLN A 152 15.90 -8.02 -18.35
N ILE A 153 16.26 -7.58 -19.56
CA ILE A 153 17.65 -7.20 -19.88
C ILE A 153 17.69 -5.67 -19.85
N ASN A 154 18.52 -5.13 -18.97
CA ASN A 154 18.73 -3.69 -18.86
C ASN A 154 19.70 -3.27 -19.97
N CYS A 155 19.17 -2.74 -21.06
CA CYS A 155 19.95 -2.24 -22.21
C CYS A 155 20.40 -0.77 -22.04
N TYR A 156 20.60 -0.29 -20.78
CA TYR A 156 21.02 1.08 -20.51
C TYR A 156 22.38 1.14 -19.85
#